data_fec0a79d6e55b06c13eb28a7e6202677
#
_entry.id   fec0a79d6e55b06c13eb28a7e6202677
#
_cell.length_a   1.000
_cell.length_b   1.000
_cell.length_c   1.000
_cell.angle_alpha   90.00
_cell.angle_beta   90.00
_cell.angle_gamma   90.00
#
_symmetry.space_group_name_H-M   'P 1'
#
loop_
_entity.id
_entity.type
_entity.pdbx_description
1 polymer ?
#
loop_
_entity_poly.entity_id
_entity_poly.type
_entity_poly.pdbx_seq_one_letter_code
_entity_poly.pdbx_strand_id
1 'polypeptide(L)'
;MAATRAPKAPIEAVPAEVGSPPATAPVKPKDVPLTMKDLRLARQGRRPSRAKPAENVLREGLRLERVPDPSIVVLFGATGDLAHRKVIPAIYQLWRTNLLPHEFILIAVGRRPYDDATFRTEIRTSLDEHCRVLPIDEAAWESFAKRIIYQRLDFDDPAGFDRLAAQIAATDAEHETRGNVLFYLATQPSQFAEIVAQLGRVGLDHERHDSGWRRIVIEKPFGHDLESARKLNRDVGRVFRESQVYRIDHYLGKETVRNLLVFRFGNGIFEPLWNRRYVDHVQITVAESIGIENRGAFYEQTGASRDVLQNHLLQLVSLIAMEPPATFEADALRDEKVKVLRAMSDVSTDPRHGDVVRGQYGPGWVAATQVPGYREEEDVDPTSETETFVAAKLTIDDWRWSGVPFYVRTGKRLPKRATEIAIQYREVPHRLFKDEGVEPDANLLAIRIQPDEGIMLRFGAKVPGLGLDVRSVTMDFGYGSAFNVDSPDAYETLILDALQGDASLFTRADEVEEAWGIVDPIVGSWAAAPAPDFPNYDAGTWGPAASDELLARDGRRWRRF
;
A
#
# COMPACT_ATOMS: atom_id res chain seq x y z
N MET A 1 10.79 69.75 25.12
CA MET A 1 10.97 69.31 26.52
C MET A 1 11.31 67.81 26.50
N ALA A 2 12.54 67.50 26.83
CA ALA A 2 13.11 66.15 26.78
C ALA A 2 12.80 65.42 28.10
N ALA A 3 12.39 64.17 27.99
CA ALA A 3 12.28 63.28 29.14
C ALA A 3 13.36 62.21 29.06
N THR A 4 14.26 62.28 30.00
CA THR A 4 15.48 61.48 30.19
C THR A 4 15.15 60.06 30.62
N ARG A 5 15.79 59.07 30.00
CA ARG A 5 15.86 57.66 30.41
C ARG A 5 16.89 57.48 31.54
N ALA A 6 16.52 56.78 32.60
CA ALA A 6 17.42 56.30 33.63
C ALA A 6 18.16 55.01 33.24
N PRO A 7 19.40 54.76 33.70
CA PRO A 7 20.20 53.58 33.33
C PRO A 7 19.84 52.34 34.17
N LYS A 8 19.90 51.16 33.54
CA LYS A 8 19.78 49.83 34.19
C LYS A 8 21.08 49.48 34.93
N ALA A 9 20.95 48.97 36.14
CA ALA A 9 22.04 48.42 36.96
C ALA A 9 22.51 47.05 36.43
N PRO A 10 23.77 46.66 36.66
CA PRO A 10 24.34 45.41 36.23
C PRO A 10 23.93 44.24 37.16
N ILE A 11 23.74 43.07 36.52
CA ILE A 11 23.46 41.80 37.24
C ILE A 11 24.80 41.19 37.68
N GLU A 12 24.95 40.97 38.95
CA GLU A 12 26.06 40.23 39.54
C GLU A 12 25.98 38.73 39.22
N ALA A 13 27.11 38.14 38.84
CA ALA A 13 27.29 36.70 38.58
C ALA A 13 27.53 35.95 39.92
N VAL A 14 26.74 34.90 40.12
CA VAL A 14 26.90 33.95 41.24
C VAL A 14 27.81 32.80 40.76
N PRO A 15 28.84 32.38 41.48
CA PRO A 15 29.67 31.22 41.07
C PRO A 15 28.96 29.91 41.41
N ALA A 16 28.92 29.00 40.45
CA ALA A 16 28.41 27.64 40.61
C ALA A 16 29.50 26.73 41.17
N GLU A 17 29.39 26.24 42.39
CA GLU A 17 30.03 25.03 42.85
C GLU A 17 29.08 23.85 42.61
N VAL A 18 29.49 22.96 41.72
CA VAL A 18 28.80 21.69 41.47
C VAL A 18 29.56 20.57 42.17
N GLY A 19 29.07 20.17 43.34
CA GLY A 19 29.46 18.96 44.01
C GLY A 19 28.88 17.73 43.33
N SER A 20 29.74 16.77 42.93
CA SER A 20 29.32 15.49 42.35
C SER A 20 28.61 14.63 43.41
N PRO A 21 27.50 13.96 43.07
CA PRO A 21 26.85 13.01 43.98
C PRO A 21 27.65 11.68 44.04
N PRO A 22 27.61 10.95 45.16
CA PRO A 22 28.33 9.70 45.35
C PRO A 22 27.72 8.59 44.49
N ALA A 23 28.61 7.74 43.95
CA ALA A 23 28.24 6.56 43.17
C ALA A 23 27.40 5.59 43.99
N THR A 24 26.16 5.34 43.50
CA THR A 24 25.30 4.30 44.05
C THR A 24 25.69 2.92 43.48
N ALA A 25 25.82 1.94 44.35
CA ALA A 25 26.12 0.55 44.02
C ALA A 25 24.98 -0.09 43.21
N PRO A 26 25.24 -1.12 42.36
CA PRO A 26 24.25 -1.74 41.50
C PRO A 26 23.20 -2.50 42.33
N VAL A 27 21.95 -2.15 42.16
CA VAL A 27 20.79 -2.82 42.76
C VAL A 27 20.58 -4.16 42.08
N LYS A 28 20.47 -5.24 42.86
CA LYS A 28 20.17 -6.59 42.36
C LYS A 28 18.72 -6.68 41.88
N PRO A 29 18.42 -7.46 40.82
CA PRO A 29 17.13 -7.41 40.11
C PRO A 29 15.94 -8.10 40.84
N LYS A 30 15.92 -8.18 42.15
CA LYS A 30 14.86 -8.89 42.90
C LYS A 30 13.78 -8.02 43.57
N ASP A 31 13.89 -6.72 43.55
CA ASP A 31 13.03 -5.83 44.37
C ASP A 31 12.23 -4.81 43.58
N VAL A 32 11.77 -5.15 42.38
CA VAL A 32 10.79 -4.31 41.66
C VAL A 32 9.38 -4.70 42.14
N PRO A 33 8.63 -3.80 42.82
CA PRO A 33 7.28 -4.13 43.28
C PRO A 33 6.34 -4.34 42.09
N LEU A 34 5.58 -5.46 42.13
CA LEU A 34 4.55 -5.78 41.15
C LEU A 34 3.53 -4.65 41.06
N THR A 35 3.20 -4.23 39.85
CA THR A 35 2.19 -3.20 39.63
C THR A 35 0.78 -3.75 39.88
N MET A 36 -0.20 -2.85 40.14
CA MET A 36 -1.62 -3.24 40.26
C MET A 36 -2.18 -3.95 39.03
N LYS A 37 -1.53 -3.77 37.88
CA LYS A 37 -1.85 -4.45 36.62
C LYS A 37 -1.39 -5.90 36.63
N ASP A 38 -0.22 -6.17 37.20
CA ASP A 38 0.34 -7.52 37.33
C ASP A 38 -0.46 -8.36 38.31
N LEU A 39 -0.96 -7.76 39.39
CA LEU A 39 -1.83 -8.41 40.37
C LEU A 39 -3.22 -8.75 39.81
N ARG A 40 -3.77 -7.94 38.88
CA ARG A 40 -5.03 -8.25 38.19
C ARG A 40 -4.88 -9.40 37.18
N LEU A 41 -3.76 -9.47 36.45
CA LEU A 41 -3.47 -10.54 35.49
C LEU A 41 -3.25 -11.90 36.19
N ALA A 42 -2.59 -11.92 37.34
CA ALA A 42 -2.40 -13.12 38.15
C ALA A 42 -3.72 -13.72 38.68
N ARG A 43 -4.72 -12.90 38.97
CA ARG A 43 -6.07 -13.35 39.39
C ARG A 43 -6.90 -13.97 38.27
N GLN A 44 -6.56 -13.73 36.99
CA GLN A 44 -7.27 -14.26 35.83
C GLN A 44 -6.64 -15.52 35.23
N GLY A 45 -5.63 -16.13 35.89
CA GLY A 45 -4.96 -17.34 35.39
C GLY A 45 -4.20 -17.16 34.09
N ARG A 46 -4.04 -15.91 33.59
CA ARG A 46 -3.21 -15.62 32.42
C ARG A 46 -1.77 -15.38 32.86
N ARG A 47 -0.84 -16.20 32.38
CA ARG A 47 0.59 -15.96 32.56
C ARG A 47 0.94 -14.60 31.93
N PRO A 48 1.77 -13.76 32.57
CA PRO A 48 2.24 -12.52 31.96
C PRO A 48 2.89 -12.84 30.63
N SER A 49 2.55 -12.09 29.57
CA SER A 49 3.27 -12.17 28.30
C SER A 49 4.76 -11.90 28.57
N ARG A 50 5.64 -12.67 27.96
CA ARG A 50 7.10 -12.44 28.05
C ARG A 50 7.34 -10.96 27.84
N ALA A 51 7.99 -10.32 28.81
CA ALA A 51 8.42 -8.93 28.68
C ALA A 51 9.22 -8.78 27.37
N LYS A 52 8.85 -7.80 26.55
CA LYS A 52 9.69 -7.38 25.42
C LYS A 52 11.11 -7.22 25.95
N PRO A 53 12.15 -7.65 25.21
CA PRO A 53 13.53 -7.43 25.63
C PRO A 53 13.68 -5.96 26.02
N ALA A 54 14.32 -5.68 27.16
CA ALA A 54 14.52 -4.32 27.65
C ALA A 54 15.15 -3.50 26.51
N GLU A 55 14.48 -2.45 26.04
CA GLU A 55 15.05 -1.55 25.06
C GLU A 55 16.37 -1.04 25.61
N ASN A 56 17.42 -1.20 24.82
CA ASN A 56 18.75 -0.74 25.21
C ASN A 56 18.72 0.80 25.27
N VAL A 57 18.82 1.35 26.48
CA VAL A 57 18.79 2.81 26.75
C VAL A 57 19.79 3.58 25.88
N LEU A 58 20.88 2.95 25.45
CA LEU A 58 21.86 3.54 24.52
C LEU A 58 21.33 3.71 23.08
N ARG A 59 20.16 3.14 22.77
CA ARG A 59 19.49 3.26 21.48
C ARG A 59 18.30 4.24 21.52
N GLU A 60 18.00 4.81 22.68
CA GLU A 60 16.95 5.81 22.86
C GLU A 60 17.31 7.06 22.04
N GLY A 61 16.47 7.41 21.04
CA GLY A 61 16.70 8.53 20.12
C GLY A 61 17.46 8.18 18.83
N LEU A 62 18.00 6.97 18.67
CA LEU A 62 18.47 6.47 17.39
C LEU A 62 17.30 5.81 16.65
N ARG A 63 16.87 6.37 15.52
CA ARG A 63 15.98 5.71 14.55
C ARG A 63 16.77 4.59 13.84
N LEU A 64 17.05 3.51 14.55
CA LEU A 64 17.56 2.29 13.93
C LEU A 64 16.35 1.57 13.35
N GLU A 65 16.32 1.42 12.04
CA GLU A 65 15.38 0.53 11.38
C GLU A 65 15.48 -0.85 12.01
N ARG A 66 14.35 -1.44 12.33
CA ARG A 66 14.30 -2.69 13.08
C ARG A 66 14.61 -3.85 12.12
N VAL A 67 15.79 -4.40 12.20
CA VAL A 67 16.15 -5.62 11.46
C VAL A 67 15.25 -6.78 11.95
N PRO A 68 14.62 -7.54 11.04
CA PRO A 68 13.80 -8.71 11.40
C PRO A 68 14.61 -9.80 12.12
N ASP A 69 13.90 -10.76 12.72
CA ASP A 69 14.54 -11.95 13.26
C ASP A 69 15.15 -12.82 12.13
N PRO A 70 16.20 -13.61 12.43
CA PRO A 70 16.72 -14.63 11.51
C PRO A 70 15.60 -15.45 10.89
N SER A 71 15.65 -15.67 9.58
CA SER A 71 14.51 -16.29 8.87
C SER A 71 14.87 -16.86 7.49
N ILE A 72 14.06 -17.80 7.04
CA ILE A 72 14.05 -18.33 5.68
C ILE A 72 12.90 -17.68 4.92
N VAL A 73 13.17 -17.19 3.71
CA VAL A 73 12.13 -16.84 2.74
C VAL A 73 12.06 -17.94 1.69
N VAL A 74 10.89 -18.56 1.56
CA VAL A 74 10.61 -19.56 0.51
C VAL A 74 9.80 -18.88 -0.58
N LEU A 75 10.44 -18.62 -1.71
CA LEU A 75 9.83 -17.90 -2.84
C LEU A 75 9.33 -18.89 -3.89
N PHE A 76 8.01 -19.13 -3.92
CA PHE A 76 7.36 -19.92 -4.96
C PHE A 76 7.21 -19.10 -6.25
N GLY A 77 7.51 -19.72 -7.38
CA GLY A 77 7.51 -19.04 -8.67
C GLY A 77 8.76 -18.19 -8.92
N ALA A 78 9.88 -18.57 -8.32
CA ALA A 78 11.14 -17.82 -8.35
C ALA A 78 11.71 -17.57 -9.76
N THR A 79 11.29 -18.33 -10.78
CA THR A 79 11.69 -18.16 -12.19
C THR A 79 10.64 -17.37 -13.00
N GLY A 80 9.68 -16.74 -12.34
CA GLY A 80 8.62 -15.93 -12.95
C GLY A 80 8.99 -14.46 -13.08
N ASP A 81 8.25 -13.74 -13.93
CA ASP A 81 8.48 -12.31 -14.23
C ASP A 81 8.43 -11.43 -12.95
N LEU A 82 7.41 -11.63 -12.09
CA LEU A 82 7.28 -10.87 -10.84
C LEU A 82 8.46 -11.08 -9.89
N ALA A 83 8.93 -12.34 -9.76
CA ALA A 83 10.08 -12.65 -8.91
C ALA A 83 11.34 -11.94 -9.39
N HIS A 84 11.59 -11.97 -10.69
CA HIS A 84 12.77 -11.37 -11.32
C HIS A 84 12.71 -9.84 -11.31
N ARG A 85 11.57 -9.24 -11.62
CA ARG A 85 11.47 -7.77 -11.79
C ARG A 85 11.21 -7.02 -10.49
N LYS A 86 10.68 -7.70 -9.46
CA LYS A 86 10.23 -7.01 -8.24
C LYS A 86 10.71 -7.67 -6.95
N VAL A 87 10.37 -8.94 -6.71
CA VAL A 87 10.56 -9.56 -5.40
C VAL A 87 12.04 -9.75 -5.07
N ILE A 88 12.83 -10.36 -5.96
CA ILE A 88 14.25 -10.62 -5.72
C ILE A 88 15.06 -9.31 -5.70
N PRO A 89 14.85 -8.33 -6.62
CA PRO A 89 15.46 -7.02 -6.49
C PRO A 89 15.16 -6.31 -5.16
N ALA A 90 13.93 -6.39 -4.65
CA ALA A 90 13.57 -5.82 -3.35
C ALA A 90 14.31 -6.51 -2.20
N ILE A 91 14.35 -7.85 -2.18
CA ILE A 91 15.12 -8.62 -1.18
C ILE A 91 16.61 -8.28 -1.24
N TYR A 92 17.19 -8.18 -2.45
CA TYR A 92 18.58 -7.77 -2.61
C TYR A 92 18.84 -6.35 -2.08
N GLN A 93 17.95 -5.40 -2.31
CA GLN A 93 18.08 -4.04 -1.76
C GLN A 93 18.02 -4.03 -0.24
N LEU A 94 17.12 -4.79 0.37
CA LEU A 94 17.05 -4.96 1.82
C LEU A 94 18.34 -5.57 2.37
N TRP A 95 18.93 -6.56 1.66
CA TRP A 95 20.22 -7.15 2.03
C TRP A 95 21.35 -6.12 1.95
N ARG A 96 21.46 -5.42 0.81
CA ARG A 96 22.50 -4.41 0.57
C ARG A 96 22.49 -3.27 1.59
N THR A 97 21.30 -2.90 2.07
CA THR A 97 21.13 -1.84 3.08
C THR A 97 21.19 -2.35 4.52
N ASN A 98 21.55 -3.62 4.74
CA ASN A 98 21.63 -4.27 6.04
C ASN A 98 20.30 -4.27 6.83
N LEU A 99 19.17 -4.32 6.12
CA LEU A 99 17.83 -4.43 6.69
C LEU A 99 17.38 -5.89 6.84
N LEU A 100 18.14 -6.86 6.32
CA LEU A 100 17.94 -8.28 6.58
C LEU A 100 18.97 -8.80 7.59
N PRO A 101 18.59 -9.82 8.40
CA PRO A 101 19.53 -10.43 9.36
C PRO A 101 20.64 -11.20 8.63
N HIS A 102 21.78 -11.34 9.28
CA HIS A 102 22.92 -12.07 8.71
C HIS A 102 22.57 -13.55 8.42
N GLU A 103 21.69 -14.14 9.21
CA GLU A 103 21.20 -15.53 9.12
C GLU A 103 19.99 -15.66 8.16
N PHE A 104 19.79 -14.69 7.26
CA PHE A 104 18.78 -14.74 6.22
C PHE A 104 19.14 -15.75 5.12
N ILE A 105 18.17 -16.56 4.70
CA ILE A 105 18.29 -17.49 3.54
C ILE A 105 17.07 -17.34 2.64
N LEU A 106 17.33 -17.33 1.32
CA LEU A 106 16.31 -17.39 0.29
C LEU A 106 16.30 -18.79 -0.35
N ILE A 107 15.23 -19.55 -0.14
CA ILE A 107 14.96 -20.78 -0.88
C ILE A 107 14.07 -20.44 -2.07
N ALA A 108 14.64 -20.42 -3.25
CA ALA A 108 13.97 -20.11 -4.51
C ALA A 108 13.36 -21.38 -5.12
N VAL A 109 12.03 -21.42 -5.21
CA VAL A 109 11.29 -22.60 -5.69
C VAL A 109 10.74 -22.35 -7.08
N GLY A 110 11.09 -23.25 -8.02
CA GLY A 110 10.63 -23.15 -9.40
C GLY A 110 10.61 -24.50 -10.11
N ARG A 111 9.95 -24.56 -11.29
CA ARG A 111 9.82 -25.80 -12.08
C ARG A 111 11.00 -26.06 -13.00
N ARG A 112 11.78 -25.01 -13.35
CA ARG A 112 12.93 -25.16 -14.26
C ARG A 112 14.01 -26.04 -13.65
N PRO A 113 14.72 -26.84 -14.46
CA PRO A 113 15.76 -27.76 -13.97
C PRO A 113 17.10 -27.02 -13.76
N TYR A 114 17.10 -26.03 -12.86
CA TYR A 114 18.31 -25.29 -12.49
C TYR A 114 18.99 -25.92 -11.29
N ASP A 115 20.30 -25.69 -11.21
CA ASP A 115 21.08 -25.78 -9.99
C ASP A 115 21.29 -24.37 -9.39
N ASP A 116 21.87 -24.30 -8.21
CA ASP A 116 22.13 -23.04 -7.52
C ASP A 116 22.98 -22.07 -8.36
N ALA A 117 23.99 -22.57 -9.07
CA ALA A 117 24.91 -21.74 -9.83
C ALA A 117 24.21 -21.11 -11.05
N THR A 118 23.43 -21.89 -11.77
CA THR A 118 22.64 -21.44 -12.92
C THR A 118 21.60 -20.40 -12.47
N PHE A 119 20.87 -20.69 -11.40
CA PHE A 119 19.87 -19.77 -10.88
C PHE A 119 20.49 -18.45 -10.40
N ARG A 120 21.61 -18.48 -9.67
CA ARG A 120 22.33 -17.28 -9.24
C ARG A 120 22.81 -16.42 -10.41
N THR A 121 23.24 -17.05 -11.51
CA THR A 121 23.63 -16.33 -12.75
C THR A 121 22.44 -15.63 -13.38
N GLU A 122 21.28 -16.31 -13.46
CA GLU A 122 20.05 -15.72 -13.98
C GLU A 122 19.58 -14.54 -13.11
N ILE A 123 19.63 -14.68 -11.79
CA ILE A 123 19.28 -13.59 -10.86
C ILE A 123 20.23 -12.41 -10.99
N ARG A 124 21.54 -12.65 -11.17
CA ARG A 124 22.48 -11.55 -11.38
C ARG A 124 22.11 -10.71 -12.60
N THR A 125 21.80 -11.35 -13.71
CA THR A 125 21.34 -10.65 -14.92
C THR A 125 20.06 -9.84 -14.65
N SER A 126 19.11 -10.45 -13.94
CA SER A 126 17.86 -9.78 -13.57
C SER A 126 18.08 -8.54 -12.67
N LEU A 127 19.04 -8.61 -11.74
CA LEU A 127 19.38 -7.47 -10.90
C LEU A 127 20.02 -6.33 -11.70
N ASP A 128 20.88 -6.63 -12.68
CA ASP A 128 21.49 -5.62 -13.56
C ASP A 128 20.42 -4.88 -14.41
N GLU A 129 19.29 -5.54 -14.72
CA GLU A 129 18.20 -4.96 -15.52
C GLU A 129 17.16 -4.23 -14.70
N HIS A 130 16.85 -4.71 -13.49
CA HIS A 130 15.66 -4.29 -12.76
C HIS A 130 15.91 -3.70 -11.37
N CYS A 131 17.15 -3.72 -10.88
CA CYS A 131 17.45 -3.16 -9.59
C CYS A 131 17.35 -1.63 -9.62
N ARG A 132 16.74 -1.05 -8.58
CA ARG A 132 16.55 0.41 -8.45
C ARG A 132 17.87 1.17 -8.38
N VAL A 133 18.88 0.59 -7.75
CA VAL A 133 20.20 1.21 -7.59
C VAL A 133 21.24 0.45 -8.38
N LEU A 134 21.82 1.14 -9.36
CA LEU A 134 22.86 0.62 -10.23
C LEU A 134 24.12 1.49 -10.14
N PRO A 135 25.31 0.93 -10.40
CA PRO A 135 25.59 -0.48 -10.68
C PRO A 135 25.41 -1.36 -9.45
N ILE A 136 25.24 -2.67 -9.65
CA ILE A 136 25.17 -3.65 -8.56
C ILE A 136 26.50 -3.64 -7.79
N ASP A 137 26.41 -3.58 -6.45
CA ASP A 137 27.56 -3.71 -5.57
C ASP A 137 28.04 -5.17 -5.54
N GLU A 138 29.22 -5.42 -6.07
CA GLU A 138 29.77 -6.79 -6.21
C GLU A 138 29.97 -7.48 -4.85
N ALA A 139 30.42 -6.77 -3.82
CA ALA A 139 30.62 -7.36 -2.49
C ALA A 139 29.30 -7.74 -1.85
N ALA A 140 28.26 -6.87 -1.97
CA ALA A 140 26.92 -7.17 -1.52
C ALA A 140 26.33 -8.34 -2.31
N TRP A 141 26.53 -8.40 -3.64
CA TRP A 141 26.08 -9.51 -4.47
C TRP A 141 26.73 -10.84 -4.08
N GLU A 142 28.06 -10.89 -3.97
CA GLU A 142 28.76 -12.11 -3.59
C GLU A 142 28.30 -12.67 -2.23
N SER A 143 28.01 -11.79 -1.29
CA SER A 143 27.48 -12.18 0.02
C SER A 143 26.03 -12.65 -0.06
N PHE A 144 25.20 -11.98 -0.85
CA PHE A 144 23.79 -12.34 -1.08
C PHE A 144 23.64 -13.64 -1.84
N ALA A 145 24.43 -13.82 -2.89
CA ALA A 145 24.40 -15.04 -3.72
C ALA A 145 24.62 -16.31 -2.90
N LYS A 146 25.44 -16.26 -1.86
CA LYS A 146 25.68 -17.40 -0.95
C LYS A 146 24.45 -17.75 -0.09
N ARG A 147 23.47 -16.84 0.00
CA ARG A 147 22.23 -17.02 0.74
C ARG A 147 21.08 -17.55 -0.11
N ILE A 148 21.32 -17.80 -1.41
CA ILE A 148 20.31 -18.30 -2.34
C ILE A 148 20.51 -19.79 -2.54
N ILE A 149 19.45 -20.56 -2.28
CA ILE A 149 19.35 -22.00 -2.56
C ILE A 149 18.23 -22.16 -3.57
N TYR A 150 18.45 -22.89 -4.66
CA TYR A 150 17.41 -23.20 -5.63
C TYR A 150 16.86 -24.62 -5.42
N GLN A 151 15.54 -24.74 -5.38
CA GLN A 151 14.88 -26.04 -5.30
C GLN A 151 13.90 -26.21 -6.44
N ARG A 152 14.14 -27.22 -7.26
CA ARG A 152 13.16 -27.63 -8.27
C ARG A 152 11.98 -28.32 -7.61
N LEU A 153 10.76 -27.81 -7.92
CA LEU A 153 9.51 -28.36 -7.41
C LEU A 153 8.38 -28.09 -8.39
N ASP A 154 7.62 -29.11 -8.73
CA ASP A 154 6.32 -29.00 -9.37
C ASP A 154 5.23 -28.92 -8.28
N PHE A 155 4.29 -27.99 -8.42
CA PHE A 155 3.38 -27.66 -7.31
C PHE A 155 2.30 -28.73 -7.06
N ASP A 156 2.15 -29.67 -7.98
CA ASP A 156 1.31 -30.87 -7.87
C ASP A 156 2.10 -32.13 -7.44
N ASP A 157 3.41 -31.99 -7.10
CA ASP A 157 4.25 -33.11 -6.62
C ASP A 157 4.32 -33.13 -5.07
N PRO A 158 3.56 -33.99 -4.37
CA PRO A 158 3.63 -34.10 -2.91
C PRO A 158 5.02 -34.45 -2.39
N ALA A 159 5.76 -35.34 -3.09
CA ALA A 159 7.13 -35.71 -2.70
C ALA A 159 8.09 -34.53 -2.80
N GLY A 160 7.83 -33.58 -3.69
CA GLY A 160 8.55 -32.31 -3.78
C GLY A 160 8.39 -31.46 -2.53
N PHE A 161 7.19 -31.39 -1.98
CA PHE A 161 6.95 -30.66 -0.74
C PHE A 161 7.55 -31.37 0.49
N ASP A 162 7.62 -32.71 0.49
CA ASP A 162 8.34 -33.44 1.54
C ASP A 162 9.84 -33.12 1.49
N ARG A 163 10.44 -33.03 0.28
CA ARG A 163 11.83 -32.57 0.10
C ARG A 163 12.02 -31.11 0.54
N LEU A 164 11.05 -30.23 0.24
CA LEU A 164 11.09 -28.82 0.68
C LEU A 164 11.06 -28.71 2.21
N ALA A 165 10.22 -29.47 2.88
CA ALA A 165 10.17 -29.51 4.33
C ALA A 165 11.49 -29.98 4.95
N ALA A 166 12.12 -31.01 4.36
CA ALA A 166 13.42 -31.48 4.79
C ALA A 166 14.53 -30.42 4.53
N GLN A 167 14.49 -29.74 3.38
CA GLN A 167 15.43 -28.65 3.07
C GLN A 167 15.30 -27.48 4.05
N ILE A 168 14.08 -27.04 4.37
CA ILE A 168 13.84 -25.97 5.36
C ILE A 168 14.43 -26.37 6.72
N ALA A 169 14.17 -27.60 7.17
CA ALA A 169 14.69 -28.08 8.45
C ALA A 169 16.22 -28.16 8.48
N ALA A 170 16.85 -28.61 7.40
CA ALA A 170 18.31 -28.64 7.28
C ALA A 170 18.91 -27.22 7.27
N THR A 171 18.29 -26.30 6.50
CA THR A 171 18.70 -24.90 6.41
C THR A 171 18.56 -24.17 7.76
N ASP A 172 17.46 -24.44 8.49
CA ASP A 172 17.27 -23.86 9.84
C ASP A 172 18.37 -24.32 10.81
N ALA A 173 18.72 -25.60 10.78
CA ALA A 173 19.79 -26.15 11.63
C ALA A 173 21.18 -25.63 11.27
N GLU A 174 21.48 -25.38 10.00
CA GLU A 174 22.77 -24.89 9.51
C GLU A 174 22.94 -23.40 9.76
N HIS A 175 21.88 -22.60 9.59
CA HIS A 175 21.94 -21.13 9.61
C HIS A 175 21.27 -20.49 10.84
N GLU A 176 20.81 -21.28 11.79
CA GLU A 176 20.19 -20.81 13.04
C GLU A 176 19.04 -19.81 12.83
N THR A 177 18.17 -20.07 11.83
CA THR A 177 17.05 -19.18 11.46
C THR A 177 15.90 -19.22 12.48
N ARG A 178 16.07 -19.94 13.58
CA ARG A 178 15.11 -20.06 14.71
C ARG A 178 13.75 -20.61 14.30
N GLY A 179 13.72 -21.34 13.20
CA GLY A 179 12.49 -21.87 12.65
C GLY A 179 11.56 -20.83 12.02
N ASN A 180 11.97 -19.59 11.82
CA ASN A 180 11.15 -18.55 11.18
C ASN A 180 11.10 -18.74 9.67
N VAL A 181 9.90 -18.83 9.09
CA VAL A 181 9.74 -19.01 7.64
C VAL A 181 8.64 -18.10 7.10
N LEU A 182 8.99 -17.37 6.06
CA LEU A 182 8.07 -16.60 5.23
C LEU A 182 7.89 -17.33 3.89
N PHE A 183 6.68 -17.81 3.60
CA PHE A 183 6.31 -18.35 2.29
C PHE A 183 5.81 -17.21 1.41
N TYR A 184 6.39 -17.02 0.23
CA TYR A 184 6.00 -15.98 -0.71
C TYR A 184 5.47 -16.61 -2.00
N LEU A 185 4.19 -16.37 -2.32
CA LEU A 185 3.55 -16.93 -3.51
C LEU A 185 3.60 -15.93 -4.68
N ALA A 186 4.69 -15.98 -5.47
CA ALA A 186 4.84 -15.22 -6.72
C ALA A 186 4.44 -16.09 -7.95
N THR A 187 3.40 -16.90 -7.80
CA THR A 187 2.87 -17.80 -8.81
C THR A 187 1.56 -17.30 -9.39
N GLN A 188 1.00 -18.03 -10.35
CA GLN A 188 -0.34 -17.75 -10.85
C GLN A 188 -1.40 -18.03 -9.76
N PRO A 189 -2.49 -17.26 -9.70
CA PRO A 189 -3.53 -17.40 -8.66
C PRO A 189 -4.16 -18.80 -8.59
N SER A 190 -4.25 -19.49 -9.74
CA SER A 190 -4.76 -20.86 -9.81
C SER A 190 -3.96 -21.88 -9.00
N GLN A 191 -2.72 -21.55 -8.63
CA GLN A 191 -1.80 -22.44 -7.88
C GLN A 191 -1.82 -22.16 -6.36
N PHE A 192 -2.40 -21.05 -5.91
CA PHE A 192 -2.35 -20.67 -4.50
C PHE A 192 -2.96 -21.72 -3.57
N ALA A 193 -4.17 -22.20 -3.89
CA ALA A 193 -4.86 -23.18 -3.06
C ALA A 193 -4.10 -24.50 -2.95
N GLU A 194 -3.50 -24.98 -4.06
CA GLU A 194 -2.70 -26.20 -4.07
C GLU A 194 -1.44 -26.06 -3.24
N ILE A 195 -0.66 -24.99 -3.45
CA ILE A 195 0.55 -24.74 -2.65
C ILE A 195 0.22 -24.69 -1.16
N VAL A 196 -0.83 -23.94 -0.78
CA VAL A 196 -1.30 -23.83 0.61
C VAL A 196 -1.69 -25.20 1.18
N ALA A 197 -2.44 -26.01 0.43
CA ALA A 197 -2.83 -27.34 0.86
C ALA A 197 -1.62 -28.25 1.09
N GLN A 198 -0.64 -28.21 0.21
CA GLN A 198 0.60 -29.00 0.35
C GLN A 198 1.45 -28.53 1.53
N LEU A 199 1.56 -27.22 1.79
CA LEU A 199 2.24 -26.68 2.97
C LEU A 199 1.58 -27.18 4.27
N GLY A 200 0.24 -27.20 4.32
CA GLY A 200 -0.51 -27.79 5.45
C GLY A 200 -0.29 -29.30 5.58
N ARG A 201 -0.28 -30.05 4.47
CA ARG A 201 -0.03 -31.49 4.46
C ARG A 201 1.30 -31.86 5.11
N VAL A 202 2.36 -31.11 4.83
CA VAL A 202 3.70 -31.33 5.40
C VAL A 202 3.93 -30.65 6.74
N GLY A 203 2.91 -29.95 7.32
CA GLY A 203 2.97 -29.31 8.63
C GLY A 203 3.84 -28.05 8.68
N LEU A 204 4.04 -27.38 7.54
CA LEU A 204 4.83 -26.14 7.45
C LEU A 204 4.05 -24.88 7.86
N ASP A 205 2.74 -24.98 8.12
CA ASP A 205 1.87 -23.94 8.65
C ASP A 205 1.97 -23.79 10.19
N HIS A 206 2.46 -24.84 10.87
CA HIS A 206 2.41 -24.91 12.33
C HIS A 206 3.53 -24.10 12.99
N GLU A 207 3.12 -23.16 13.85
CA GLU A 207 3.98 -22.50 14.81
C GLU A 207 4.06 -23.32 16.09
N ARG A 208 5.17 -23.99 16.33
CA ARG A 208 5.40 -24.72 17.58
C ARG A 208 5.82 -23.73 18.66
N HIS A 209 5.53 -24.03 19.93
CA HIS A 209 5.84 -23.16 21.08
C HIS A 209 7.32 -22.74 21.18
N ASP A 210 8.22 -23.53 20.60
CA ASP A 210 9.68 -23.31 20.61
C ASP A 210 10.27 -23.16 19.20
N SER A 211 9.47 -23.25 18.14
CA SER A 211 9.89 -23.07 16.76
C SER A 211 9.23 -21.82 16.18
N GLY A 212 9.96 -20.83 15.86
CA GLY A 212 9.65 -19.60 15.13
C GLY A 212 8.25 -19.40 14.54
N TRP A 213 8.06 -18.26 13.96
CA TRP A 213 6.82 -17.92 13.28
C TRP A 213 6.74 -18.53 11.86
N ARG A 214 5.51 -18.69 11.38
CA ARG A 214 5.18 -19.10 10.01
C ARG A 214 4.27 -18.05 9.39
N ARG A 215 4.65 -17.48 8.26
CA ARG A 215 3.88 -16.44 7.55
C ARG A 215 3.78 -16.77 6.09
N ILE A 216 2.68 -16.35 5.46
CA ILE A 216 2.47 -16.53 4.04
C ILE A 216 2.09 -15.20 3.39
N VAL A 217 2.82 -14.82 2.34
CA VAL A 217 2.52 -13.69 1.48
C VAL A 217 1.84 -14.20 0.22
N ILE A 218 0.69 -13.60 -0.10
CA ILE A 218 -0.11 -13.95 -1.28
C ILE A 218 -0.24 -12.71 -2.16
N GLU A 219 0.08 -12.84 -3.44
CA GLU A 219 -0.06 -11.80 -4.44
C GLU A 219 -1.49 -11.67 -4.97
N LYS A 220 -1.82 -10.48 -5.50
CA LYS A 220 -3.06 -10.29 -6.23
C LYS A 220 -3.05 -11.08 -7.56
N PRO A 221 -4.26 -11.45 -8.09
CA PRO A 221 -5.59 -11.17 -7.59
C PRO A 221 -6.07 -12.17 -6.52
N PHE A 222 -6.92 -11.68 -5.61
CA PHE A 222 -7.58 -12.51 -4.59
C PHE A 222 -8.99 -12.90 -5.07
N GLY A 223 -9.05 -13.91 -5.94
CA GLY A 223 -10.25 -14.24 -6.69
C GLY A 223 -10.47 -13.32 -7.90
N HIS A 224 -11.51 -13.60 -8.68
CA HIS A 224 -11.97 -12.81 -9.82
C HIS A 224 -13.43 -12.34 -9.64
N ASP A 225 -14.09 -12.78 -8.58
CA ASP A 225 -15.41 -12.43 -8.09
C ASP A 225 -15.50 -12.74 -6.58
N LEU A 226 -16.62 -12.39 -5.96
CA LEU A 226 -16.86 -12.62 -4.52
C LEU A 226 -16.82 -14.11 -4.15
N GLU A 227 -17.38 -14.99 -5.00
CA GLU A 227 -17.44 -16.43 -4.72
C GLU A 227 -16.04 -17.06 -4.71
N SER A 228 -15.23 -16.77 -5.72
CA SER A 228 -13.85 -17.26 -5.82
C SER A 228 -12.95 -16.67 -4.74
N ALA A 229 -13.15 -15.41 -4.36
CA ALA A 229 -12.44 -14.78 -3.25
C ALA A 229 -12.76 -15.47 -1.91
N ARG A 230 -14.05 -15.71 -1.63
CA ARG A 230 -14.49 -16.50 -0.47
C ARG A 230 -13.95 -17.92 -0.47
N LYS A 231 -13.90 -18.55 -1.64
CA LYS A 231 -13.32 -19.88 -1.78
C LYS A 231 -11.84 -19.86 -1.42
N LEU A 232 -11.07 -18.93 -1.99
CA LEU A 232 -9.64 -18.79 -1.69
C LEU A 232 -9.39 -18.50 -0.22
N ASN A 233 -10.15 -17.59 0.39
CA ASN A 233 -10.05 -17.28 1.82
C ASN A 233 -10.34 -18.52 2.70
N ARG A 234 -11.35 -19.33 2.35
CA ARG A 234 -11.62 -20.59 3.05
C ARG A 234 -10.50 -21.60 2.89
N ASP A 235 -9.95 -21.75 1.69
CA ASP A 235 -8.88 -22.72 1.41
C ASP A 235 -7.59 -22.33 2.15
N VAL A 236 -7.21 -21.04 2.15
CA VAL A 236 -6.10 -20.51 2.94
C VAL A 236 -6.36 -20.64 4.44
N GLY A 237 -7.56 -20.27 4.91
CA GLY A 237 -7.96 -20.29 6.33
C GLY A 237 -8.05 -21.68 6.97
N ARG A 238 -8.11 -22.76 6.16
CA ARG A 238 -8.01 -24.14 6.66
C ARG A 238 -6.60 -24.51 7.11
N VAL A 239 -5.60 -23.83 6.60
CA VAL A 239 -4.18 -24.10 6.82
C VAL A 239 -3.55 -23.02 7.69
N PHE A 240 -3.64 -21.75 7.27
CA PHE A 240 -3.04 -20.61 7.96
C PHE A 240 -4.09 -19.78 8.72
N ARG A 241 -3.78 -19.35 9.94
CA ARG A 241 -4.60 -18.35 10.65
C ARG A 241 -4.45 -17.00 9.94
N GLU A 242 -5.47 -16.15 10.01
CA GLU A 242 -5.43 -14.82 9.38
C GLU A 242 -4.23 -13.97 9.84
N SER A 243 -3.78 -14.12 11.08
CA SER A 243 -2.59 -13.47 11.60
C SER A 243 -1.26 -13.91 10.96
N GLN A 244 -1.28 -14.98 10.18
CA GLN A 244 -0.14 -15.52 9.42
C GLN A 244 -0.20 -15.12 7.94
N VAL A 245 -1.31 -14.52 7.48
CA VAL A 245 -1.57 -14.25 6.04
C VAL A 245 -1.37 -12.79 5.72
N TYR A 246 -0.55 -12.51 4.72
CA TYR A 246 -0.16 -11.19 4.25
C TYR A 246 -0.57 -11.04 2.78
N ARG A 247 -1.76 -10.49 2.50
CA ARG A 247 -2.24 -10.26 1.12
C ARG A 247 -1.70 -8.94 0.63
N ILE A 248 -0.90 -8.97 -0.43
CA ILE A 248 -0.25 -7.78 -0.98
C ILE A 248 -1.20 -6.96 -1.85
N ASP A 249 -1.40 -5.71 -1.47
CA ASP A 249 -1.70 -4.62 -2.39
C ASP A 249 -0.49 -3.67 -2.42
N HIS A 250 0.26 -3.66 -3.52
CA HIS A 250 1.50 -2.90 -3.62
C HIS A 250 1.30 -1.37 -3.50
N TYR A 251 0.08 -0.85 -3.64
CA TYR A 251 -0.21 0.56 -3.37
C TYR A 251 -0.06 0.89 -1.88
N LEU A 252 -0.40 -0.04 -1.00
CA LEU A 252 -0.25 0.15 0.45
C LEU A 252 1.21 0.23 0.89
N GLY A 253 2.14 -0.37 0.12
CA GLY A 253 3.58 -0.27 0.36
C GLY A 253 4.23 1.05 -0.07
N LYS A 254 3.50 1.93 -0.79
CA LYS A 254 4.06 3.22 -1.23
C LYS A 254 4.20 4.19 -0.07
N GLU A 255 5.33 4.90 -0.02
CA GLU A 255 5.65 5.82 1.06
C GLU A 255 4.58 6.90 1.27
N THR A 256 4.06 7.49 0.19
CA THR A 256 3.01 8.50 0.27
C THR A 256 1.70 7.95 0.83
N VAL A 257 1.37 6.68 0.56
CA VAL A 257 0.17 6.03 1.12
C VAL A 257 0.37 5.76 2.61
N ARG A 258 1.55 5.31 3.03
CA ARG A 258 1.91 5.17 4.45
C ARG A 258 1.85 6.51 5.18
N ASN A 259 2.38 7.56 4.54
CA ASN A 259 2.35 8.90 5.09
C ASN A 259 0.93 9.46 5.25
N LEU A 260 -0.05 8.99 4.50
CA LEU A 260 -1.44 9.43 4.64
C LEU A 260 -1.95 9.27 6.08
N LEU A 261 -1.59 8.17 6.74
CA LEU A 261 -1.94 7.91 8.14
C LEU A 261 -1.27 8.94 9.08
N VAL A 262 0.02 9.22 8.86
CA VAL A 262 0.75 10.23 9.63
C VAL A 262 0.20 11.62 9.36
N PHE A 263 -0.08 11.94 8.09
CA PHE A 263 -0.63 13.23 7.68
C PHE A 263 -1.99 13.49 8.34
N ARG A 264 -2.89 12.50 8.32
CA ARG A 264 -4.21 12.62 8.93
C ARG A 264 -4.15 12.64 10.46
N PHE A 265 -3.52 11.65 11.06
CA PHE A 265 -3.64 11.37 12.50
C PHE A 265 -2.50 11.94 13.34
N GLY A 266 -1.39 12.33 12.72
CA GLY A 266 -0.27 13.00 13.38
C GLY A 266 -0.36 14.52 13.39
N ASN A 267 -1.35 15.14 12.67
CA ASN A 267 -1.45 16.58 12.52
C ASN A 267 -2.85 17.09 12.91
N GLY A 268 -2.95 17.75 14.06
CA GLY A 268 -4.20 18.23 14.64
C GLY A 268 -4.94 19.30 13.82
N ILE A 269 -4.37 19.83 12.74
CA ILE A 269 -5.02 20.83 11.88
C ILE A 269 -5.84 20.20 10.74
N PHE A 270 -5.55 18.96 10.35
CA PHE A 270 -6.23 18.33 9.21
C PHE A 270 -7.44 17.50 9.63
N GLU A 271 -7.30 16.63 10.61
CA GLU A 271 -8.37 15.70 11.01
C GLU A 271 -9.71 16.37 11.35
N PRO A 272 -9.75 17.54 12.06
CA PRO A 272 -11.00 18.25 12.31
C PRO A 272 -11.74 18.71 11.04
N LEU A 273 -11.02 18.90 9.94
CA LEU A 273 -11.57 19.33 8.65
C LEU A 273 -11.94 18.14 7.75
N TRP A 274 -11.64 16.91 8.18
CA TRP A 274 -11.74 15.69 7.37
C TRP A 274 -13.10 15.01 7.51
N ASN A 275 -14.17 15.75 7.14
CA ASN A 275 -15.55 15.28 7.28
C ASN A 275 -16.52 16.09 6.42
N ARG A 276 -17.78 15.62 6.34
CA ARG A 276 -18.88 16.20 5.56
C ARG A 276 -19.19 17.69 5.84
N ARG A 277 -18.77 18.23 6.98
CA ARG A 277 -19.00 19.66 7.29
C ARG A 277 -18.13 20.56 6.43
N TYR A 278 -16.91 20.12 6.12
CA TYR A 278 -15.90 20.92 5.42
C TYR A 278 -15.59 20.42 4.02
N VAL A 279 -15.66 19.11 3.78
CA VAL A 279 -15.38 18.50 2.47
C VAL A 279 -16.63 18.55 1.59
N ASP A 280 -16.46 19.03 0.36
CA ASP A 280 -17.50 19.00 -0.68
C ASP A 280 -17.51 17.66 -1.40
N HIS A 281 -16.35 17.20 -1.87
CA HIS A 281 -16.17 15.91 -2.49
C HIS A 281 -14.71 15.47 -2.46
N VAL A 282 -14.50 14.18 -2.70
CA VAL A 282 -13.16 13.59 -2.88
C VAL A 282 -13.04 13.06 -4.29
N GLN A 283 -11.88 13.24 -4.94
CA GLN A 283 -11.55 12.62 -6.23
C GLN A 283 -10.30 11.77 -6.08
N ILE A 284 -10.34 10.53 -6.58
CA ILE A 284 -9.18 9.65 -6.62
C ILE A 284 -8.97 9.21 -8.07
N THR A 285 -7.83 9.55 -8.63
CA THR A 285 -7.45 9.18 -9.99
C THR A 285 -6.24 8.25 -9.96
N VAL A 286 -6.34 7.10 -10.61
CA VAL A 286 -5.22 6.20 -10.90
C VAL A 286 -5.11 6.10 -12.41
N ALA A 287 -4.25 6.91 -13.01
CA ALA A 287 -4.09 7.01 -14.45
C ALA A 287 -2.80 6.29 -14.90
N GLU A 288 -2.91 5.48 -15.95
CA GLU A 288 -1.80 4.81 -16.60
C GLU A 288 -1.66 5.29 -18.05
N SER A 289 -0.46 5.72 -18.45
CA SER A 289 -0.17 6.11 -19.83
C SER A 289 0.19 4.92 -20.73
N ILE A 290 0.51 3.77 -20.14
CA ILE A 290 0.79 2.52 -20.85
C ILE A 290 -0.50 1.79 -21.22
N GLY A 291 -0.43 0.92 -22.24
CA GLY A 291 -1.49 -0.02 -22.59
C GLY A 291 -1.46 -1.28 -21.74
N ILE A 292 -1.91 -2.37 -22.33
CA ILE A 292 -1.87 -3.70 -21.69
C ILE A 292 -0.57 -4.45 -21.94
N GLU A 293 0.29 -3.93 -22.85
CA GLU A 293 1.55 -4.52 -23.26
C GLU A 293 1.32 -6.02 -23.67
N ASN A 294 2.23 -6.92 -23.31
CA ASN A 294 2.14 -8.35 -23.63
C ASN A 294 1.18 -9.12 -22.70
N ARG A 295 0.11 -8.48 -22.19
CA ARG A 295 -0.81 -9.08 -21.21
C ARG A 295 -2.26 -9.11 -21.69
N GLY A 296 -2.48 -9.16 -23.03
CA GLY A 296 -3.81 -9.16 -23.62
C GLY A 296 -4.72 -10.23 -23.03
N ALA A 297 -4.31 -11.49 -23.11
CA ALA A 297 -5.07 -12.63 -22.59
C ALA A 297 -5.39 -12.54 -21.08
N PHE A 298 -4.50 -11.96 -20.27
CA PHE A 298 -4.77 -11.71 -18.85
C PHE A 298 -5.77 -10.58 -18.67
N TYR A 299 -5.59 -9.48 -19.41
CA TYR A 299 -6.43 -8.30 -19.26
C TYR A 299 -7.86 -8.51 -19.74
N GLU A 300 -8.07 -9.36 -20.74
CA GLU A 300 -9.39 -9.81 -21.18
C GLU A 300 -10.23 -10.43 -20.05
N GLN A 301 -9.58 -11.05 -19.08
CA GLN A 301 -10.24 -11.65 -17.93
C GLN A 301 -10.43 -10.69 -16.74
N THR A 302 -9.64 -9.62 -16.69
CA THR A 302 -9.62 -8.73 -15.52
C THR A 302 -10.33 -7.40 -15.77
N GLY A 303 -10.03 -6.71 -16.86
CA GLY A 303 -10.49 -5.34 -17.08
C GLY A 303 -9.98 -4.35 -16.03
N ALA A 304 -10.34 -3.09 -16.16
CA ALA A 304 -9.95 -2.02 -15.24
C ALA A 304 -10.59 -2.17 -13.85
N SER A 305 -11.79 -2.74 -13.79
CA SER A 305 -12.54 -2.88 -12.54
C SER A 305 -11.89 -3.88 -11.58
N ARG A 306 -11.53 -5.06 -12.09
CA ARG A 306 -10.87 -6.08 -11.27
C ARG A 306 -9.39 -5.77 -11.04
N ASP A 307 -8.71 -5.15 -12.05
CA ASP A 307 -7.28 -4.84 -11.95
C ASP A 307 -7.00 -3.70 -10.96
N VAL A 308 -7.85 -2.66 -10.88
CA VAL A 308 -7.55 -1.43 -10.13
C VAL A 308 -8.67 -0.99 -9.19
N LEU A 309 -9.95 -1.03 -9.60
CA LEU A 309 -11.04 -0.52 -8.77
C LEU A 309 -11.21 -1.38 -7.52
N GLN A 310 -11.32 -2.70 -7.67
CA GLN A 310 -11.60 -3.67 -6.60
C GLN A 310 -10.53 -3.66 -5.49
N ASN A 311 -9.32 -3.28 -5.82
CA ASN A 311 -8.18 -3.29 -4.91
C ASN A 311 -7.67 -1.87 -4.63
N HIS A 312 -6.74 -1.36 -5.42
CA HIS A 312 -6.03 -0.09 -5.17
C HIS A 312 -6.95 1.09 -4.90
N LEU A 313 -8.01 1.30 -5.70
CA LEU A 313 -8.92 2.44 -5.51
C LEU A 313 -9.73 2.30 -4.23
N LEU A 314 -10.33 1.13 -3.97
CA LEU A 314 -11.08 0.92 -2.73
C LEU A 314 -10.20 0.96 -1.49
N GLN A 315 -8.92 0.53 -1.57
CA GLN A 315 -7.94 0.70 -0.50
C GLN A 315 -7.65 2.19 -0.22
N LEU A 316 -7.45 2.99 -1.26
CA LEU A 316 -7.25 4.43 -1.10
C LEU A 316 -8.49 5.12 -0.54
N VAL A 317 -9.69 4.76 -1.00
CA VAL A 317 -10.96 5.25 -0.42
C VAL A 317 -11.04 4.91 1.07
N SER A 318 -10.74 3.65 1.44
CA SER A 318 -10.79 3.21 2.83
C SER A 318 -9.84 3.99 3.73
N LEU A 319 -8.59 4.21 3.30
CA LEU A 319 -7.60 4.99 4.05
C LEU A 319 -7.97 6.48 4.19
N ILE A 320 -8.64 7.04 3.17
CA ILE A 320 -9.14 8.43 3.22
C ILE A 320 -10.35 8.54 4.14
N ALA A 321 -11.24 7.55 4.14
CA ALA A 321 -12.53 7.66 4.79
C ALA A 321 -12.58 7.09 6.21
N MET A 322 -11.64 6.23 6.60
CA MET A 322 -11.65 5.55 7.90
C MET A 322 -11.59 6.52 9.09
N GLU A 323 -12.13 6.10 10.23
CA GLU A 323 -11.94 6.79 11.51
C GLU A 323 -10.52 6.57 12.06
N PRO A 324 -10.02 7.46 12.94
CA PRO A 324 -8.76 7.22 13.62
C PRO A 324 -8.82 5.92 14.44
N PRO A 325 -7.92 4.95 14.21
CA PRO A 325 -7.91 3.72 15.00
C PRO A 325 -7.51 4.03 16.45
N ALA A 326 -8.00 3.23 17.41
CA ALA A 326 -7.69 3.40 18.83
C ALA A 326 -6.21 3.15 19.17
N THR A 327 -5.54 2.31 18.39
CA THR A 327 -4.11 1.98 18.49
C THR A 327 -3.54 1.81 17.10
N PHE A 328 -2.22 2.02 16.95
CA PHE A 328 -1.54 1.76 15.67
C PHE A 328 -1.15 0.27 15.58
N GLU A 329 -2.13 -0.62 15.79
CA GLU A 329 -2.01 -2.06 15.61
C GLU A 329 -2.73 -2.48 14.33
N ALA A 330 -2.22 -3.52 13.68
CA ALA A 330 -2.72 -3.97 12.37
C ALA A 330 -4.23 -4.23 12.36
N ASP A 331 -4.76 -4.92 13.37
CA ASP A 331 -6.19 -5.24 13.41
C ASP A 331 -7.04 -3.98 13.64
N ALA A 332 -6.62 -3.07 14.51
CA ALA A 332 -7.35 -1.82 14.75
C ALA A 332 -7.45 -0.97 13.48
N LEU A 333 -6.36 -0.88 12.69
CA LEU A 333 -6.36 -0.14 11.43
C LEU A 333 -7.24 -0.82 10.37
N ARG A 334 -7.12 -2.15 10.23
CA ARG A 334 -7.93 -2.93 9.27
C ARG A 334 -9.42 -2.93 9.61
N ASP A 335 -9.77 -2.94 10.91
CA ASP A 335 -11.16 -2.82 11.37
C ASP A 335 -11.79 -1.50 10.91
N GLU A 336 -11.07 -0.38 11.00
CA GLU A 336 -11.58 0.91 10.52
C GLU A 336 -11.76 0.93 8.99
N LYS A 337 -10.86 0.31 8.23
CA LYS A 337 -11.00 0.17 6.77
C LYS A 337 -12.23 -0.67 6.39
N VAL A 338 -12.45 -1.79 7.06
CA VAL A 338 -13.63 -2.64 6.82
C VAL A 338 -14.93 -1.91 7.11
N LYS A 339 -14.98 -1.07 8.16
CA LYS A 339 -16.18 -0.25 8.44
C LYS A 339 -16.52 0.68 7.27
N VAL A 340 -15.52 1.27 6.63
CA VAL A 340 -15.75 2.11 5.44
C VAL A 340 -16.36 1.30 4.31
N LEU A 341 -15.78 0.13 3.98
CA LEU A 341 -16.28 -0.72 2.90
C LEU A 341 -17.72 -1.18 3.16
N ARG A 342 -18.06 -1.55 4.39
CA ARG A 342 -19.42 -1.92 4.81
C ARG A 342 -20.42 -0.77 4.78
N ALA A 343 -19.94 0.45 4.96
CA ALA A 343 -20.77 1.65 4.91
C ALA A 343 -20.95 2.19 3.48
N MET A 344 -20.29 1.61 2.47
CA MET A 344 -20.52 2.00 1.09
C MET A 344 -21.92 1.57 0.64
N SER A 345 -22.65 2.53 0.06
CA SER A 345 -23.95 2.27 -0.53
C SER A 345 -23.81 1.53 -1.85
N ASP A 346 -24.87 0.82 -2.26
CA ASP A 346 -24.92 0.18 -3.57
C ASP A 346 -24.69 1.20 -4.69
N VAL A 347 -23.82 0.85 -5.63
CA VAL A 347 -23.48 1.70 -6.78
C VAL A 347 -24.53 1.50 -7.87
N SER A 348 -25.22 2.58 -8.26
CA SER A 348 -26.20 2.52 -9.31
C SER A 348 -25.57 2.24 -10.67
N THR A 349 -26.04 1.19 -11.33
CA THR A 349 -25.58 0.77 -12.66
C THR A 349 -26.57 1.11 -13.77
N ASP A 350 -27.55 1.99 -13.52
CA ASP A 350 -28.50 2.45 -14.53
C ASP A 350 -27.76 3.04 -15.75
N PRO A 351 -28.05 2.59 -16.98
CA PRO A 351 -27.31 3.04 -18.17
C PRO A 351 -27.39 4.54 -18.46
N ARG A 352 -28.41 5.23 -17.94
CA ARG A 352 -28.65 6.65 -18.22
C ARG A 352 -28.24 7.58 -17.08
N HIS A 353 -28.44 7.12 -15.86
CA HIS A 353 -28.26 7.94 -14.65
C HIS A 353 -27.44 7.24 -13.57
N GLY A 354 -26.79 6.13 -13.93
CA GLY A 354 -25.97 5.37 -12.97
C GLY A 354 -24.74 6.12 -12.48
N ASP A 355 -24.20 5.62 -11.40
CA ASP A 355 -23.04 6.16 -10.72
C ASP A 355 -21.72 5.55 -11.21
N VAL A 356 -21.76 4.77 -12.31
CA VAL A 356 -20.57 4.11 -12.87
C VAL A 356 -20.53 4.23 -14.38
N VAL A 357 -19.32 4.43 -14.92
CA VAL A 357 -19.03 4.56 -16.35
C VAL A 357 -17.91 3.61 -16.70
N ARG A 358 -18.08 2.85 -17.79
CA ARG A 358 -17.01 2.02 -18.38
C ARG A 358 -16.55 2.59 -19.72
N GLY A 359 -15.27 2.39 -20.03
CA GLY A 359 -14.68 2.84 -21.30
C GLY A 359 -13.68 1.85 -21.85
N GLN A 360 -13.44 1.94 -23.17
CA GLN A 360 -12.41 1.17 -23.87
C GLN A 360 -11.67 2.12 -24.82
N TYR A 361 -10.32 2.10 -24.80
CA TYR A 361 -9.54 3.00 -25.64
C TYR A 361 -9.51 2.55 -27.11
N GLY A 362 -9.71 3.51 -27.99
CA GLY A 362 -9.40 3.43 -29.41
C GLY A 362 -7.98 3.87 -29.72
N PRO A 363 -7.57 3.83 -31.02
CA PRO A 363 -6.29 4.36 -31.46
C PRO A 363 -6.14 5.84 -31.09
N GLY A 364 -4.91 6.29 -30.86
CA GLY A 364 -4.66 7.69 -30.52
C GLY A 364 -3.18 8.02 -30.36
N TRP A 365 -2.88 9.09 -29.60
CA TRP A 365 -1.52 9.58 -29.39
C TRP A 365 -1.22 9.71 -27.92
N VAL A 366 -0.19 9.02 -27.45
CA VAL A 366 0.32 9.14 -26.07
C VAL A 366 1.78 9.60 -26.13
N ALA A 367 2.12 10.70 -25.45
CA ALA A 367 3.46 11.29 -25.44
C ALA A 367 4.08 11.42 -26.84
N ALA A 368 3.28 11.93 -27.81
CA ALA A 368 3.65 12.13 -29.22
C ALA A 368 3.93 10.82 -30.00
N THR A 369 3.59 9.65 -29.46
CA THR A 369 3.66 8.37 -30.16
C THR A 369 2.25 7.90 -30.50
N GLN A 370 2.03 7.48 -31.75
CA GLN A 370 0.80 6.85 -32.16
C GLN A 370 0.73 5.44 -31.54
N VAL A 371 -0.42 5.10 -30.97
CA VAL A 371 -0.64 3.82 -30.29
C VAL A 371 -1.91 3.16 -30.81
N PRO A 372 -1.99 1.82 -30.83
CA PRO A 372 -3.17 1.09 -31.25
C PRO A 372 -4.31 1.25 -30.25
N GLY A 373 -5.54 0.95 -30.72
CA GLY A 373 -6.68 0.73 -29.87
C GLY A 373 -6.62 -0.62 -29.16
N TYR A 374 -7.42 -0.79 -28.10
CA TYR A 374 -7.43 -2.00 -27.28
C TYR A 374 -7.65 -3.28 -28.09
N ARG A 375 -8.63 -3.25 -29.00
CA ARG A 375 -8.96 -4.39 -29.87
C ARG A 375 -7.92 -4.69 -30.95
N GLU A 376 -6.91 -3.83 -31.08
CA GLU A 376 -5.78 -3.98 -32.00
C GLU A 376 -4.51 -4.47 -31.28
N GLU A 377 -4.53 -4.57 -29.93
CA GLU A 377 -3.41 -5.08 -29.14
C GLU A 377 -3.30 -6.62 -29.28
N GLU A 378 -2.09 -7.15 -29.04
CA GLU A 378 -1.81 -8.57 -29.10
C GLU A 378 -2.63 -9.37 -28.08
N ASP A 379 -3.14 -10.55 -28.45
CA ASP A 379 -3.95 -11.45 -27.62
C ASP A 379 -5.28 -10.84 -27.11
N VAL A 380 -5.84 -9.85 -27.81
CA VAL A 380 -7.15 -9.27 -27.55
C VAL A 380 -8.14 -9.67 -28.62
N ASP A 381 -9.36 -10.03 -28.22
CA ASP A 381 -10.46 -10.31 -29.17
C ASP A 381 -10.87 -9.01 -29.88
N PRO A 382 -10.90 -8.96 -31.24
CA PRO A 382 -11.34 -7.78 -31.99
C PRO A 382 -12.75 -7.29 -31.66
N THR A 383 -13.56 -8.13 -31.01
CA THR A 383 -14.92 -7.82 -30.56
C THR A 383 -15.03 -7.65 -29.06
N SER A 384 -13.91 -7.62 -28.34
CA SER A 384 -13.87 -7.52 -26.88
C SER A 384 -14.72 -6.38 -26.33
N GLU A 385 -15.47 -6.68 -25.27
CA GLU A 385 -16.23 -5.72 -24.47
C GLU A 385 -15.57 -5.43 -23.11
N THR A 386 -14.32 -5.86 -22.93
CA THR A 386 -13.54 -5.62 -21.70
C THR A 386 -13.23 -4.14 -21.55
N GLU A 387 -13.55 -3.59 -20.39
CA GLU A 387 -13.31 -2.20 -20.08
C GLU A 387 -11.83 -1.94 -19.74
N THR A 388 -11.28 -0.88 -20.33
CA THR A 388 -9.93 -0.37 -20.03
C THR A 388 -9.93 0.92 -19.23
N PHE A 389 -11.13 1.40 -18.92
CA PHE A 389 -11.41 2.58 -18.11
C PHE A 389 -12.65 2.35 -17.26
N VAL A 390 -12.60 2.79 -16.03
CA VAL A 390 -13.77 2.88 -15.15
C VAL A 390 -13.74 4.19 -14.37
N ALA A 391 -14.91 4.82 -14.26
CA ALA A 391 -15.15 5.91 -13.31
C ALA A 391 -16.39 5.58 -12.49
N ALA A 392 -16.36 5.87 -11.20
CA ALA A 392 -17.49 5.63 -10.31
C ALA A 392 -17.67 6.78 -9.31
N LYS A 393 -18.91 7.05 -8.95
CA LYS A 393 -19.31 7.86 -7.81
C LYS A 393 -19.70 6.91 -6.69
N LEU A 394 -18.90 6.92 -5.62
CA LEU A 394 -19.14 6.12 -4.42
C LEU A 394 -19.70 7.02 -3.32
N THR A 395 -20.60 6.48 -2.51
CA THR A 395 -21.16 7.15 -1.35
C THR A 395 -20.96 6.29 -0.11
N ILE A 396 -20.65 6.93 1.02
CA ILE A 396 -20.37 6.26 2.28
C ILE A 396 -21.40 6.73 3.29
N ASP A 397 -22.21 5.80 3.80
CA ASP A 397 -23.36 6.06 4.66
C ASP A 397 -22.95 5.98 6.14
N ASP A 398 -22.10 6.92 6.53
CA ASP A 398 -21.67 7.09 7.91
C ASP A 398 -21.80 8.55 8.39
N TRP A 399 -21.55 8.79 9.67
CA TRP A 399 -21.64 10.14 10.26
C TRP A 399 -20.61 11.12 9.71
N ARG A 400 -19.46 10.62 9.28
CA ARG A 400 -18.35 11.42 8.76
C ARG A 400 -18.60 11.87 7.32
N TRP A 401 -19.15 10.99 6.46
CA TRP A 401 -19.14 11.17 5.02
C TRP A 401 -20.52 11.25 4.37
N SER A 402 -21.61 10.97 5.08
CA SER A 402 -22.96 11.00 4.49
C SER A 402 -23.19 12.31 3.72
N GLY A 403 -23.51 12.18 2.41
CA GLY A 403 -23.71 13.28 1.48
C GLY A 403 -22.43 13.85 0.85
N VAL A 404 -21.25 13.26 1.08
CA VAL A 404 -19.99 13.60 0.39
C VAL A 404 -19.71 12.53 -0.65
N PRO A 405 -19.76 12.81 -1.96
CA PRO A 405 -19.40 11.83 -2.98
C PRO A 405 -17.89 11.65 -3.09
N PHE A 406 -17.49 10.41 -3.33
CA PHE A 406 -16.15 10.01 -3.69
C PHE A 406 -16.14 9.62 -5.17
N TYR A 407 -15.55 10.45 -6.00
CA TYR A 407 -15.38 10.17 -7.43
C TYR A 407 -14.05 9.46 -7.62
N VAL A 408 -14.09 8.25 -8.14
CA VAL A 408 -12.90 7.46 -8.42
C VAL A 408 -12.82 7.18 -9.92
N ARG A 409 -11.62 7.18 -10.48
CA ARG A 409 -11.40 6.74 -11.87
C ARG A 409 -10.04 6.07 -12.04
N THR A 410 -10.02 5.14 -12.97
CA THR A 410 -8.78 4.54 -13.49
C THR A 410 -8.92 4.26 -14.97
N GLY A 411 -7.81 4.19 -15.68
CA GLY A 411 -7.79 3.79 -17.08
C GLY A 411 -6.39 3.66 -17.64
N LYS A 412 -6.30 2.94 -18.76
CA LYS A 412 -5.09 2.77 -19.54
C LYS A 412 -5.05 3.73 -20.73
N ARG A 413 -3.86 3.96 -21.29
CA ARG A 413 -3.62 4.92 -22.39
C ARG A 413 -4.16 6.32 -22.09
N LEU A 414 -4.21 6.71 -20.81
CA LEU A 414 -4.50 8.08 -20.40
C LEU A 414 -3.31 9.01 -20.71
N PRO A 415 -3.49 10.36 -20.73
CA PRO A 415 -2.45 11.30 -21.23
C PRO A 415 -1.13 11.21 -20.48
N LYS A 416 -1.17 10.82 -19.19
CA LYS A 416 0.02 10.66 -18.36
C LYS A 416 -0.23 9.67 -17.22
N ARG A 417 0.84 9.08 -16.71
CA ARG A 417 0.80 8.33 -15.46
C ARG A 417 0.64 9.29 -14.30
N ALA A 418 -0.42 9.09 -13.49
CA ALA A 418 -0.65 9.89 -12.29
C ALA A 418 -1.53 9.13 -11.29
N THR A 419 -1.15 9.14 -10.02
CA THR A 419 -2.04 8.72 -8.93
C THR A 419 -2.14 9.87 -7.95
N GLU A 420 -3.35 10.41 -7.79
CA GLU A 420 -3.62 11.55 -6.92
C GLU A 420 -4.94 11.38 -6.18
N ILE A 421 -4.96 11.81 -4.93
CA ILE A 421 -6.16 11.98 -4.12
C ILE A 421 -6.36 13.48 -3.94
N ALA A 422 -7.51 14.00 -4.38
CA ALA A 422 -7.86 15.41 -4.28
C ALA A 422 -9.09 15.59 -3.38
N ILE A 423 -8.93 16.34 -2.31
CA ILE A 423 -9.98 16.67 -1.37
C ILE A 423 -10.39 18.11 -1.61
N GLN A 424 -11.57 18.28 -2.20
CA GLN A 424 -12.15 19.58 -2.45
C GLN A 424 -12.95 20.01 -1.21
N TYR A 425 -12.54 21.11 -0.61
CA TYR A 425 -13.30 21.69 0.49
C TYR A 425 -14.50 22.49 -0.02
N ARG A 426 -15.48 22.68 0.85
CA ARG A 426 -16.63 23.54 0.58
C ARG A 426 -16.19 25.00 0.45
N GLU A 427 -16.96 25.78 -0.27
CA GLU A 427 -16.81 27.23 -0.29
C GLU A 427 -17.04 27.82 1.11
N VAL A 428 -16.45 28.98 1.35
CA VAL A 428 -16.66 29.71 2.61
C VAL A 428 -18.16 30.05 2.77
N PRO A 429 -18.75 29.83 3.95
CA PRO A 429 -20.19 30.01 4.16
C PRO A 429 -20.62 31.48 4.08
N HIS A 430 -19.69 32.40 4.25
CA HIS A 430 -19.91 33.84 4.13
C HIS A 430 -18.86 34.46 3.21
N ARG A 431 -19.31 34.99 2.07
CA ARG A 431 -18.46 35.62 1.06
C ARG A 431 -18.22 37.09 1.41
N LEU A 432 -17.33 37.36 2.36
CA LEU A 432 -17.03 38.70 2.89
C LEU A 432 -16.59 39.69 1.79
N PHE A 433 -15.93 39.22 0.74
CA PHE A 433 -15.34 40.06 -0.32
C PHE A 433 -16.16 40.13 -1.59
N LYS A 434 -17.42 39.63 -1.57
CA LYS A 434 -18.26 39.57 -2.76
C LYS A 434 -18.53 40.94 -3.40
N ASP A 435 -18.77 41.95 -2.57
CA ASP A 435 -19.07 43.31 -3.04
C ASP A 435 -17.85 43.98 -3.72
N GLU A 436 -16.66 43.51 -3.43
CA GLU A 436 -15.40 43.92 -4.08
C GLU A 436 -15.10 43.13 -5.36
N GLY A 437 -16.01 42.27 -5.81
CA GLY A 437 -15.82 41.42 -6.99
C GLY A 437 -14.80 40.30 -6.81
N VAL A 438 -14.46 39.97 -5.57
CA VAL A 438 -13.46 38.96 -5.21
C VAL A 438 -14.12 37.66 -4.80
N GLU A 439 -13.94 36.63 -5.63
CA GLU A 439 -14.40 35.27 -5.33
C GLU A 439 -13.20 34.30 -5.32
N PRO A 440 -12.59 34.04 -4.15
CA PRO A 440 -11.51 33.07 -4.06
C PRO A 440 -12.04 31.66 -4.34
N ASP A 441 -11.30 30.86 -5.09
CA ASP A 441 -11.60 29.44 -5.25
C ASP A 441 -11.68 28.74 -3.89
N ALA A 442 -12.56 27.74 -3.81
CA ALA A 442 -12.60 26.87 -2.63
C ALA A 442 -11.25 26.14 -2.43
N ASN A 443 -10.89 25.92 -1.16
CA ASN A 443 -9.62 25.29 -0.84
C ASN A 443 -9.55 23.85 -1.37
N LEU A 444 -8.36 23.43 -1.75
CA LEU A 444 -8.09 22.08 -2.27
C LEU A 444 -6.82 21.53 -1.63
N LEU A 445 -6.93 20.32 -1.11
CA LEU A 445 -5.79 19.51 -0.69
C LEU A 445 -5.61 18.37 -1.70
N ALA A 446 -4.44 18.27 -2.33
CA ALA A 446 -4.11 17.18 -3.23
C ALA A 446 -2.90 16.40 -2.71
N ILE A 447 -3.04 15.08 -2.63
CA ILE A 447 -2.01 14.13 -2.21
C ILE A 447 -1.58 13.36 -3.45
N ARG A 448 -0.37 13.61 -3.93
CA ARG A 448 0.23 12.96 -5.10
C ARG A 448 0.98 11.72 -4.65
N ILE A 449 0.56 10.56 -5.15
CA ILE A 449 1.15 9.26 -4.80
C ILE A 449 2.22 8.87 -5.82
N GLN A 450 2.05 9.24 -7.09
CA GLN A 450 3.02 9.01 -8.17
C GLN A 450 2.70 9.90 -9.39
N PRO A 451 3.72 10.25 -10.25
CA PRO A 451 5.13 9.94 -10.08
C PRO A 451 5.83 10.86 -9.05
N ASP A 452 5.36 12.09 -8.90
CA ASP A 452 5.98 13.13 -8.07
C ASP A 452 5.30 13.14 -6.69
N GLU A 453 5.82 12.34 -5.76
CA GLU A 453 5.26 12.18 -4.42
C GLU A 453 5.23 13.52 -3.65
N GLY A 454 4.06 13.87 -3.11
CA GLY A 454 3.94 15.14 -2.40
C GLY A 454 2.53 15.51 -1.97
N ILE A 455 2.43 16.64 -1.29
CA ILE A 455 1.18 17.21 -0.79
C ILE A 455 1.09 18.67 -1.24
N MET A 456 -0.04 19.04 -1.84
CA MET A 456 -0.30 20.38 -2.31
C MET A 456 -1.55 20.93 -1.64
N LEU A 457 -1.47 22.14 -1.07
CA LEU A 457 -2.60 22.89 -0.54
C LEU A 457 -2.82 24.16 -1.37
N ARG A 458 -4.01 24.31 -1.96
CA ARG A 458 -4.44 25.51 -2.67
C ARG A 458 -5.37 26.35 -1.80
N PHE A 459 -5.11 27.65 -1.71
CA PHE A 459 -5.91 28.62 -0.95
C PHE A 459 -5.82 30.03 -1.55
N GLY A 460 -6.75 30.91 -1.18
CA GLY A 460 -6.75 32.30 -1.62
C GLY A 460 -5.77 33.15 -0.83
N ALA A 461 -5.03 34.01 -1.51
CA ALA A 461 -4.15 35.01 -0.89
C ALA A 461 -4.32 36.37 -1.58
N LYS A 462 -4.23 37.46 -0.79
CA LYS A 462 -4.24 38.82 -1.33
C LYS A 462 -2.95 39.09 -2.11
N VAL A 463 -3.09 39.58 -3.34
CA VAL A 463 -1.96 40.06 -4.12
C VAL A 463 -1.37 41.31 -3.45
N PRO A 464 -0.04 41.43 -3.31
CA PRO A 464 0.59 42.64 -2.82
C PRO A 464 0.19 43.88 -3.65
N GLY A 465 -0.21 44.97 -2.99
CA GLY A 465 -0.65 46.20 -3.63
C GLY A 465 -1.72 46.95 -2.80
N LEU A 466 -2.18 48.10 -3.27
CA LEU A 466 -3.13 48.96 -2.59
C LEU A 466 -4.59 48.46 -2.68
N GLY A 467 -4.91 47.70 -3.74
CA GLY A 467 -6.22 47.10 -3.97
C GLY A 467 -6.42 45.78 -3.25
N LEU A 468 -7.67 45.31 -3.22
CA LEU A 468 -8.04 43.98 -2.75
C LEU A 468 -8.18 43.06 -3.99
N ASP A 469 -7.05 42.56 -4.48
CA ASP A 469 -7.01 41.49 -5.51
C ASP A 469 -6.63 40.18 -4.80
N VAL A 470 -7.46 39.15 -4.91
CA VAL A 470 -7.22 37.83 -4.30
C VAL A 470 -7.03 36.81 -5.40
N ARG A 471 -5.97 36.02 -5.29
CA ARG A 471 -5.67 34.93 -6.22
C ARG A 471 -5.43 33.62 -5.49
N SER A 472 -5.73 32.53 -6.17
CA SER A 472 -5.35 31.20 -5.70
C SER A 472 -3.84 31.04 -5.73
N VAL A 473 -3.28 30.65 -4.58
CA VAL A 473 -1.86 30.30 -4.41
C VAL A 473 -1.74 28.85 -3.95
N THR A 474 -0.56 28.29 -4.15
CA THR A 474 -0.28 26.87 -3.83
C THR A 474 0.90 26.78 -2.88
N MET A 475 0.73 26.05 -1.79
CA MET A 475 1.82 25.50 -0.98
C MET A 475 2.07 24.08 -1.46
N ASP A 476 3.29 23.78 -1.84
CA ASP A 476 3.69 22.48 -2.38
C ASP A 476 4.81 21.87 -1.53
N PHE A 477 4.58 20.66 -1.04
CA PHE A 477 5.55 19.83 -0.35
C PHE A 477 5.85 18.61 -1.20
N GLY A 478 7.10 18.45 -1.63
CA GLY A 478 7.57 17.27 -2.36
C GLY A 478 8.50 16.44 -1.47
N TYR A 479 8.29 15.12 -1.41
CA TYR A 479 9.11 14.23 -0.59
C TYR A 479 10.58 14.23 -1.01
N GLY A 480 10.85 14.06 -2.29
CA GLY A 480 12.21 14.04 -2.82
C GLY A 480 12.99 15.32 -2.49
N SER A 481 12.35 16.49 -2.63
CA SER A 481 13.00 17.78 -2.35
C SER A 481 13.15 18.08 -0.86
N ALA A 482 12.21 17.60 -0.01
CA ALA A 482 12.20 17.90 1.41
C ALA A 482 13.16 17.02 2.22
N PHE A 483 13.25 15.74 1.89
CA PHE A 483 14.04 14.78 2.65
C PHE A 483 15.37 14.40 1.97
N ASN A 484 15.52 14.70 0.68
CA ASN A 484 16.69 14.35 -0.14
C ASN A 484 17.05 12.86 -0.05
N VAL A 485 16.02 12.00 0.02
CA VAL A 485 16.12 10.54 0.13
C VAL A 485 15.21 9.94 -0.93
N ASP A 486 15.72 8.94 -1.63
CA ASP A 486 14.90 8.16 -2.57
C ASP A 486 13.93 7.25 -1.78
N SER A 487 12.64 7.32 -2.10
CA SER A 487 11.65 6.43 -1.51
C SER A 487 11.97 4.96 -1.85
N PRO A 488 11.85 4.04 -0.88
CA PRO A 488 11.99 2.61 -1.16
C PRO A 488 10.90 2.14 -2.14
N ASP A 489 11.18 1.05 -2.88
CA ASP A 489 10.13 0.39 -3.67
C ASP A 489 9.09 -0.22 -2.71
N ALA A 490 7.82 -0.22 -3.12
CA ALA A 490 6.73 -0.77 -2.31
C ALA A 490 6.98 -2.23 -1.88
N TYR A 491 7.66 -3.02 -2.71
CA TYR A 491 8.01 -4.40 -2.37
C TYR A 491 9.09 -4.49 -1.28
N GLU A 492 10.07 -3.57 -1.27
CA GLU A 492 11.06 -3.48 -0.17
C GLU A 492 10.34 -3.31 1.17
N THR A 493 9.40 -2.37 1.23
CA THR A 493 8.59 -2.09 2.42
C THR A 493 7.74 -3.28 2.84
N LEU A 494 6.95 -3.84 1.93
CA LEU A 494 6.01 -4.91 2.26
C LEU A 494 6.72 -6.22 2.66
N ILE A 495 7.83 -6.55 2.02
CA ILE A 495 8.62 -7.73 2.40
C ILE A 495 9.21 -7.54 3.80
N LEU A 496 9.74 -6.35 4.09
CA LEU A 496 10.28 -6.03 5.40
C LEU A 496 9.19 -6.10 6.49
N ASP A 497 8.02 -5.49 6.25
CA ASP A 497 6.87 -5.53 7.17
C ASP A 497 6.40 -6.97 7.43
N ALA A 498 6.31 -7.81 6.38
CA ALA A 498 5.96 -9.22 6.53
C ALA A 498 7.00 -10.00 7.37
N LEU A 499 8.30 -9.74 7.18
CA LEU A 499 9.37 -10.33 7.98
C LEU A 499 9.35 -9.84 9.44
N GLN A 500 8.94 -8.61 9.69
CA GLN A 500 8.78 -8.05 11.04
C GLN A 500 7.47 -8.45 11.71
N GLY A 501 6.49 -8.94 10.94
CA GLY A 501 5.16 -9.31 11.43
C GLY A 501 4.19 -8.15 11.55
N ASP A 502 4.45 -7.06 10.86
CA ASP A 502 3.54 -5.94 10.75
C ASP A 502 2.56 -6.17 9.59
N ALA A 503 1.32 -6.44 9.92
CA ALA A 503 0.25 -6.66 8.94
C ALA A 503 -0.60 -5.40 8.67
N SER A 504 -0.18 -4.23 9.15
CA SER A 504 -0.96 -2.97 9.07
C SER A 504 -1.31 -2.57 7.64
N LEU A 505 -0.40 -2.81 6.69
CA LEU A 505 -0.54 -2.45 5.28
C LEU A 505 -0.83 -3.66 4.37
N PHE A 506 -1.34 -4.74 4.94
CA PHE A 506 -1.80 -5.91 4.19
C PHE A 506 -3.31 -6.04 4.28
N THR A 507 -3.91 -6.48 3.18
CA THR A 507 -5.35 -6.62 3.09
C THR A 507 -5.81 -7.86 3.87
N ARG A 508 -6.86 -7.70 4.68
CA ARG A 508 -7.47 -8.79 5.44
C ARG A 508 -8.54 -9.50 4.60
N ALA A 509 -8.86 -10.74 4.95
CA ALA A 509 -9.84 -11.55 4.22
C ALA A 509 -11.20 -10.86 4.05
N ASP A 510 -11.72 -10.25 5.11
CA ASP A 510 -13.00 -9.53 5.07
C ASP A 510 -12.93 -8.26 4.22
N GLU A 511 -11.82 -7.53 4.20
CA GLU A 511 -11.63 -6.38 3.28
C GLU A 511 -11.76 -6.82 1.82
N VAL A 512 -11.14 -7.96 1.46
CA VAL A 512 -11.23 -8.52 0.10
C VAL A 512 -12.67 -8.86 -0.25
N GLU A 513 -13.40 -9.51 0.66
CA GLU A 513 -14.79 -9.92 0.42
C GLU A 513 -15.74 -8.72 0.32
N GLU A 514 -15.60 -7.72 1.21
CA GLU A 514 -16.41 -6.49 1.14
C GLU A 514 -16.11 -5.70 -0.15
N ALA A 515 -14.84 -5.60 -0.56
CA ALA A 515 -14.47 -4.93 -1.80
C ALA A 515 -15.07 -5.64 -3.04
N TRP A 516 -15.09 -6.98 -3.07
CA TRP A 516 -15.79 -7.73 -4.10
C TRP A 516 -17.31 -7.54 -4.03
N GLY A 517 -17.88 -7.45 -2.83
CA GLY A 517 -19.31 -7.16 -2.64
C GLY A 517 -19.75 -5.84 -3.29
N ILE A 518 -18.85 -4.86 -3.40
CA ILE A 518 -19.09 -3.57 -4.07
C ILE A 518 -18.92 -3.70 -5.59
N VAL A 519 -17.90 -4.41 -6.07
CA VAL A 519 -17.53 -4.43 -7.50
C VAL A 519 -18.28 -5.49 -8.31
N ASP A 520 -18.58 -6.65 -7.74
CA ASP A 520 -19.30 -7.74 -8.44
C ASP A 520 -20.67 -7.30 -9.00
N PRO A 521 -21.52 -6.57 -8.27
CA PRO A 521 -22.77 -6.08 -8.83
C PRO A 521 -22.56 -5.17 -10.04
N ILE A 522 -21.51 -4.36 -10.05
CA ILE A 522 -21.15 -3.47 -11.17
C ILE A 522 -20.81 -4.31 -12.40
N VAL A 523 -19.83 -5.22 -12.24
CA VAL A 523 -19.36 -6.06 -13.36
C VAL A 523 -20.47 -7.00 -13.84
N GLY A 524 -21.25 -7.59 -12.93
CA GLY A 524 -22.39 -8.43 -13.26
C GLY A 524 -23.47 -7.70 -14.07
N SER A 525 -23.75 -6.43 -13.75
CA SER A 525 -24.68 -5.61 -14.52
C SER A 525 -24.18 -5.34 -15.94
N TRP A 526 -22.88 -5.16 -16.12
CA TRP A 526 -22.27 -4.96 -17.43
C TRP A 526 -22.30 -6.22 -18.28
N ALA A 527 -22.12 -7.37 -17.68
CA ALA A 527 -22.26 -8.65 -18.38
C ALA A 527 -23.71 -8.94 -18.85
N ALA A 528 -24.69 -8.36 -18.14
CA ALA A 528 -26.11 -8.53 -18.46
C ALA A 528 -26.68 -7.47 -19.45
N ALA A 529 -25.92 -6.43 -19.78
CA ALA A 529 -26.32 -5.33 -20.63
C ALA A 529 -25.34 -5.14 -21.80
N PRO A 530 -25.83 -4.71 -23.00
CA PRO A 530 -24.93 -4.38 -24.11
C PRO A 530 -23.86 -3.40 -23.67
N ALA A 531 -22.63 -3.61 -24.17
CA ALA A 531 -21.56 -2.63 -23.99
C ALA A 531 -21.95 -1.29 -24.62
N PRO A 532 -21.43 -0.14 -24.12
CA PRO A 532 -21.40 1.09 -24.88
C PRO A 532 -20.76 0.86 -26.25
N ASP A 533 -20.94 1.80 -27.17
CA ASP A 533 -20.27 1.74 -28.47
C ASP A 533 -18.75 1.84 -28.29
N PHE A 534 -18.11 0.69 -28.08
CA PHE A 534 -16.67 0.57 -27.87
C PHE A 534 -15.90 0.48 -29.21
N PRO A 535 -14.72 1.12 -29.31
CA PRO A 535 -14.06 1.98 -28.33
C PRO A 535 -14.74 3.35 -28.19
N ASN A 536 -14.79 3.92 -26.98
CA ASN A 536 -15.51 5.16 -26.70
C ASN A 536 -14.63 6.30 -26.13
N TYR A 537 -13.31 6.14 -26.12
CA TYR A 537 -12.36 7.22 -25.92
C TYR A 537 -11.05 6.98 -26.68
N ASP A 538 -10.43 8.05 -27.17
CA ASP A 538 -9.16 7.98 -27.87
C ASP A 538 -8.01 7.82 -26.88
N ALA A 539 -7.01 6.98 -27.19
CA ALA A 539 -5.78 6.92 -26.43
C ALA A 539 -5.12 8.31 -26.32
N GLY A 540 -4.64 8.67 -25.13
CA GLY A 540 -4.11 10.00 -24.83
C GLY A 540 -5.15 11.01 -24.35
N THR A 541 -6.40 10.62 -24.19
CA THR A 541 -7.45 11.45 -23.54
C THR A 541 -7.74 10.98 -22.12
N TRP A 542 -8.53 11.76 -21.37
CA TRP A 542 -8.86 11.45 -19.96
C TRP A 542 -10.05 10.49 -19.78
N GLY A 543 -10.34 9.66 -20.77
CA GLY A 543 -11.44 8.70 -20.75
C GLY A 543 -12.65 9.18 -21.54
N PRO A 544 -13.76 8.43 -21.49
CA PRO A 544 -14.98 8.74 -22.25
C PRO A 544 -15.71 9.98 -21.72
N ALA A 545 -16.40 10.71 -22.59
CA ALA A 545 -17.19 11.90 -22.23
C ALA A 545 -18.20 11.65 -21.11
N ALA A 546 -18.78 10.46 -21.05
CA ALA A 546 -19.68 10.05 -19.96
C ALA A 546 -19.03 10.14 -18.57
N SER A 547 -17.70 10.04 -18.47
CA SER A 547 -16.97 10.25 -17.21
C SER A 547 -17.01 11.71 -16.74
N ASP A 548 -16.95 12.67 -17.67
CA ASP A 548 -17.11 14.09 -17.32
C ASP A 548 -18.58 14.40 -16.97
N GLU A 549 -19.53 13.79 -17.67
CA GLU A 549 -20.97 13.91 -17.39
C GLU A 549 -21.35 13.39 -16.01
N LEU A 550 -20.69 12.32 -15.53
CA LEU A 550 -20.89 11.78 -14.19
C LEU A 550 -20.72 12.85 -13.10
N LEU A 551 -19.69 13.69 -13.19
CA LEU A 551 -19.46 14.76 -12.24
C LEU A 551 -20.30 16.01 -12.55
N ALA A 552 -20.54 16.28 -13.84
CA ALA A 552 -21.30 17.45 -14.28
C ALA A 552 -22.76 17.42 -13.79
N ARG A 553 -23.38 16.25 -13.62
CA ARG A 553 -24.70 16.08 -13.00
C ARG A 553 -24.78 16.68 -11.60
N ASP A 554 -23.68 16.64 -10.86
CA ASP A 554 -23.55 17.21 -9.51
C ASP A 554 -22.95 18.65 -9.52
N GLY A 555 -22.82 19.27 -10.71
CA GLY A 555 -22.19 20.59 -10.87
C GLY A 555 -20.68 20.59 -10.66
N ARG A 556 -20.03 19.44 -10.78
CA ARG A 556 -18.60 19.23 -10.52
C ARG A 556 -17.84 18.87 -11.79
N ARG A 557 -16.52 18.84 -11.68
CA ARG A 557 -15.64 18.44 -12.78
C ARG A 557 -14.41 17.72 -12.25
N TRP A 558 -13.83 16.87 -13.07
CA TRP A 558 -12.55 16.26 -12.75
C TRP A 558 -11.47 17.32 -12.58
N ARG A 559 -10.64 17.11 -11.56
CA ARG A 559 -9.43 17.91 -11.40
C ARG A 559 -8.52 17.69 -12.60
N ARG A 560 -7.94 18.80 -13.10
CA ARG A 560 -6.89 18.79 -14.12
C ARG A 560 -5.53 18.76 -13.43
N PHE A 561 -4.62 17.95 -13.96
CA PHE A 561 -3.27 17.77 -13.44
C PHE A 561 -2.29 18.75 -14.07
#